data_ba26965c3938cdc34bfd1b5c207c21b6
#
_entry.id   ba26965c3938cdc34bfd1b5c207c21b6
#
_cell.length_a   1.000
_cell.length_b   1.000
_cell.length_c   1.000
_cell.angle_alpha   90.00
_cell.angle_beta   90.00
_cell.angle_gamma   90.00
#
_symmetry.space_group_name_H-M   'P 1'
#
loop_
_entity.id
_entity.type
_entity.pdbx_description
1 polymer ?
#
loop_
_entity_poly.entity_id
_entity_poly.type
_entity_poly.pdbx_seq_one_letter_code
_entity_poly.pdbx_strand_id
1 'polypeptide(L)'
;MAAPTRRVVGLALLTLAIGLAIVAVTILPGAATPAVNLTSTTLARGTDQSNGTLTFQRGTDVVVAMNTFAAATATTPPGSSGWHSHPGGAIVVVAQGEITLYRSVGGHCDATTYTAGQSFLERPNDVQDGVNTGSIDTIVYVTFPGVPAGGSPRIDVPTDPGTCPGI
;
A
#
# COMPACT_ATOMS: atom_id res chain seq x y z
N MET A 1 -29.33 -63.43 46.40
CA MET A 1 -28.84 -62.79 45.15
C MET A 1 -28.99 -61.29 45.32
N ALA A 2 -27.88 -60.62 45.57
CA ALA A 2 -27.83 -59.15 45.82
C ALA A 2 -27.30 -58.42 44.58
N ALA A 3 -28.01 -57.44 44.11
CA ALA A 3 -27.57 -56.57 43.03
C ALA A 3 -26.76 -55.39 43.56
N PRO A 4 -25.55 -55.12 43.03
CA PRO A 4 -24.84 -53.89 43.27
C PRO A 4 -24.62 -53.14 41.97
N THR A 5 -25.56 -52.27 41.60
CA THR A 5 -25.32 -51.48 40.32
C THR A 5 -25.64 -49.99 40.41
N ARG A 6 -25.87 -49.45 41.61
CA ARG A 6 -26.23 -48.02 41.72
C ARG A 6 -25.07 -47.04 42.10
N ARG A 7 -23.91 -47.53 42.53
CA ARG A 7 -22.84 -46.66 43.04
C ARG A 7 -21.78 -46.28 41.98
N VAL A 8 -21.68 -47.04 40.90
CA VAL A 8 -20.65 -46.82 39.87
C VAL A 8 -21.07 -45.73 38.85
N VAL A 9 -22.38 -45.61 38.62
CA VAL A 9 -22.89 -44.61 37.63
C VAL A 9 -22.76 -43.17 38.13
N GLY A 10 -22.88 -42.97 39.47
CA GLY A 10 -22.76 -41.64 40.07
C GLY A 10 -21.33 -41.05 40.01
N LEU A 11 -20.33 -41.92 40.12
CA LEU A 11 -18.93 -41.49 40.11
C LEU A 11 -18.42 -41.16 38.70
N ALA A 12 -18.91 -41.85 37.67
CA ALA A 12 -18.55 -41.57 36.27
C ALA A 12 -19.15 -40.25 35.74
N LEU A 13 -20.36 -39.91 36.20
CA LEU A 13 -21.01 -38.65 35.84
C LEU A 13 -20.37 -37.44 36.53
N LEU A 14 -19.84 -37.59 37.74
CA LEU A 14 -19.17 -36.52 38.46
C LEU A 14 -17.80 -36.21 37.86
N THR A 15 -17.07 -37.22 37.42
CA THR A 15 -15.77 -37.04 36.74
C THR A 15 -15.92 -36.41 35.35
N LEU A 16 -17.01 -36.68 34.63
CA LEU A 16 -17.29 -36.08 33.34
C LEU A 16 -17.66 -34.60 33.47
N ALA A 17 -18.42 -34.23 34.53
CA ALA A 17 -18.79 -32.83 34.78
C ALA A 17 -17.57 -31.96 35.19
N ILE A 18 -16.63 -32.51 35.97
CA ILE A 18 -15.40 -31.79 36.34
C ILE A 18 -14.45 -31.68 35.14
N GLY A 19 -14.36 -32.68 34.26
CA GLY A 19 -13.56 -32.63 33.05
C GLY A 19 -14.05 -31.59 32.03
N LEU A 20 -15.37 -31.34 31.95
CA LEU A 20 -15.92 -30.35 31.02
C LEU A 20 -15.79 -28.90 31.54
N ALA A 21 -15.65 -28.72 32.85
CA ALA A 21 -15.49 -27.38 33.44
C ALA A 21 -14.08 -26.80 33.30
N ILE A 22 -13.08 -27.63 32.98
CA ILE A 22 -11.68 -27.18 32.85
C ILE A 22 -11.34 -26.71 31.42
N VAL A 23 -12.18 -27.01 30.42
CA VAL A 23 -11.89 -26.65 29.00
C VAL A 23 -12.44 -25.27 28.62
N ALA A 24 -13.18 -24.61 29.49
CA ALA A 24 -13.63 -23.23 29.27
C ALA A 24 -12.68 -22.18 29.88
N VAL A 25 -11.37 -22.38 29.78
CA VAL A 25 -10.43 -21.23 29.81
C VAL A 25 -10.60 -20.52 28.49
N THR A 26 -11.57 -19.62 28.42
CA THR A 26 -11.67 -18.65 27.36
C THR A 26 -10.33 -17.92 27.32
N ILE A 27 -9.56 -18.14 26.26
CA ILE A 27 -8.47 -17.25 25.89
C ILE A 27 -9.17 -15.93 25.61
N LEU A 28 -9.28 -15.07 26.63
CA LEU A 28 -9.69 -13.69 26.43
C LEU A 28 -8.65 -13.11 25.46
N PRO A 29 -9.07 -12.63 24.28
CA PRO A 29 -8.12 -11.93 23.41
C PRO A 29 -7.51 -10.84 24.27
N GLY A 30 -6.19 -10.84 24.41
CA GLY A 30 -5.49 -9.82 25.16
C GLY A 30 -5.98 -8.46 24.64
N ALA A 31 -6.62 -7.67 25.49
CA ALA A 31 -7.08 -6.35 25.11
C ALA A 31 -5.83 -5.57 24.70
N ALA A 32 -5.79 -5.13 23.44
CA ALA A 32 -4.73 -4.25 22.97
C ALA A 32 -4.69 -3.00 23.88
N THR A 33 -3.51 -2.57 24.25
CA THR A 33 -3.34 -1.34 25.04
C THR A 33 -3.93 -0.18 24.23
N PRO A 34 -4.94 0.56 24.71
CA PRO A 34 -5.51 1.68 23.97
C PRO A 34 -4.49 2.78 23.80
N ALA A 35 -4.56 3.51 22.69
CA ALA A 35 -3.78 4.72 22.51
C ALA A 35 -4.18 5.78 23.55
N VAL A 36 -3.21 6.53 24.05
CA VAL A 36 -3.42 7.62 25.02
C VAL A 36 -2.93 8.93 24.41
N ASN A 37 -3.78 9.96 24.42
CA ASN A 37 -3.46 11.30 23.89
C ASN A 37 -2.97 11.28 22.42
N LEU A 38 -3.52 10.38 21.59
CA LEU A 38 -3.23 10.28 20.17
C LEU A 38 -4.40 10.83 19.36
N THR A 39 -4.13 11.81 18.50
CA THR A 39 -5.01 12.22 17.41
C THR A 39 -4.40 11.76 16.09
N SER A 40 -5.18 11.08 15.26
CA SER A 40 -4.72 10.56 13.97
C SER A 40 -5.67 10.98 12.87
N THR A 41 -5.11 11.40 11.72
CA THR A 41 -5.85 11.70 10.50
C THR A 41 -5.28 10.89 9.35
N THR A 42 -6.11 10.09 8.69
CA THR A 42 -5.72 9.40 7.46
C THR A 42 -5.72 10.39 6.31
N LEU A 43 -4.57 10.64 5.69
CA LEU A 43 -4.43 11.58 4.56
C LEU A 43 -4.92 10.95 3.25
N ALA A 44 -4.61 9.67 3.03
CA ALA A 44 -5.07 8.91 1.88
C ALA A 44 -5.13 7.42 2.21
N ARG A 45 -5.94 6.68 1.47
CA ARG A 45 -6.03 5.22 1.54
C ARG A 45 -6.19 4.69 0.11
N GLY A 46 -5.42 3.66 -0.25
CA GLY A 46 -5.54 2.96 -1.51
C GLY A 46 -5.35 1.46 -1.34
N THR A 47 -6.00 0.68 -2.20
CA THR A 47 -5.76 -0.76 -2.32
C THR A 47 -4.65 -0.97 -3.35
N ASP A 48 -3.58 -1.63 -2.95
CA ASP A 48 -2.41 -1.86 -3.81
C ASP A 48 -2.78 -2.77 -5.00
N GLN A 49 -2.41 -2.32 -6.18
CA GLN A 49 -2.60 -3.03 -7.45
C GLN A 49 -1.29 -3.66 -7.95
N SER A 50 -0.21 -3.49 -7.20
CA SER A 50 1.13 -3.96 -7.56
C SER A 50 1.52 -5.18 -6.73
N ASN A 51 2.47 -5.97 -7.26
CA ASN A 51 3.19 -6.96 -6.47
C ASN A 51 4.65 -6.52 -6.36
N GLY A 52 5.17 -6.40 -5.14
CA GLY A 52 6.56 -6.03 -4.97
C GLY A 52 6.93 -5.70 -3.53
N THR A 53 8.21 -5.43 -3.35
CA THR A 53 8.79 -4.94 -2.10
C THR A 53 9.74 -3.81 -2.42
N LEU A 54 9.77 -2.79 -1.56
CA LEU A 54 10.78 -1.76 -1.59
C LEU A 54 11.77 -2.02 -0.45
N THR A 55 13.04 -1.92 -0.75
CA THR A 55 14.11 -2.10 0.23
C THR A 55 14.95 -0.82 0.27
N PHE A 56 15.19 -0.31 1.46
CA PHE A 56 16.02 0.88 1.66
C PHE A 56 16.99 0.68 2.83
N GLN A 57 18.09 1.42 2.81
CA GLN A 57 19.19 1.25 3.75
C GLN A 57 19.11 2.30 4.86
N ARG A 58 19.69 1.96 6.02
CA ARG A 58 19.90 2.92 7.09
C ARG A 58 20.75 4.09 6.60
N GLY A 59 20.32 5.31 6.92
CA GLY A 59 21.04 6.54 6.54
C GLY A 59 20.53 7.16 5.23
N THR A 60 19.51 6.56 4.61
CA THR A 60 18.75 7.20 3.53
C THR A 60 17.53 7.92 4.10
N ASP A 61 17.02 8.89 3.35
CA ASP A 61 15.82 9.64 3.70
C ASP A 61 14.56 8.92 3.21
N VAL A 62 13.45 9.20 3.87
CA VAL A 62 12.09 8.91 3.40
C VAL A 62 11.40 10.25 3.17
N VAL A 63 11.04 10.53 1.92
CA VAL A 63 10.34 11.76 1.54
C VAL A 63 8.87 11.44 1.31
N VAL A 64 7.98 12.29 1.83
CA VAL A 64 6.52 12.18 1.60
C VAL A 64 6.05 13.46 0.93
N ALA A 65 5.32 13.31 -0.17
CA ALA A 65 4.81 14.42 -0.96
C ALA A 65 3.32 14.23 -1.32
N MET A 66 2.64 15.34 -1.52
CA MET A 66 1.36 15.39 -2.22
C MET A 66 1.59 16.06 -3.56
N ASN A 67 1.25 15.38 -4.65
CA ASN A 67 1.38 15.90 -6.01
C ASN A 67 -0.03 16.10 -6.60
N THR A 68 -0.19 17.20 -7.34
CA THR A 68 -1.39 17.49 -8.11
C THR A 68 -1.05 17.54 -9.58
N PHE A 69 -1.74 16.74 -10.38
CA PHE A 69 -1.63 16.71 -11.83
C PHE A 69 -2.88 17.34 -12.41
N ALA A 70 -2.76 18.49 -13.04
CA ALA A 70 -3.90 19.20 -13.60
C ALA A 70 -4.58 18.38 -14.70
N ALA A 71 -5.90 18.50 -14.79
CA ALA A 71 -6.62 17.96 -15.95
C ALA A 71 -6.29 18.73 -17.23
N ALA A 72 -6.35 18.05 -18.37
CA ALA A 72 -6.23 18.71 -19.67
C ALA A 72 -7.37 19.71 -19.87
N THR A 73 -7.06 20.80 -20.56
CA THR A 73 -8.07 21.78 -21.02
C THR A 73 -8.01 21.91 -22.54
N ALA A 74 -8.85 22.71 -23.13
CA ALA A 74 -8.80 22.98 -24.58
C ALA A 74 -7.46 23.63 -25.03
N THR A 75 -6.70 24.21 -24.10
CA THR A 75 -5.49 25.00 -24.39
C THR A 75 -4.25 24.54 -23.64
N THR A 76 -4.40 23.60 -22.68
CA THR A 76 -3.28 23.09 -21.89
C THR A 76 -3.25 21.55 -21.91
N PRO A 77 -2.05 20.94 -22.07
CA PRO A 77 -1.91 19.50 -21.98
C PRO A 77 -2.24 19.01 -20.56
N PRO A 78 -2.48 17.70 -20.39
CA PRO A 78 -2.63 17.11 -19.06
C PRO A 78 -1.35 17.27 -18.24
N GLY A 79 -1.50 17.30 -16.92
CA GLY A 79 -0.38 17.26 -15.99
C GLY A 79 0.39 15.94 -16.18
N SER A 80 1.70 16.04 -16.29
CA SER A 80 2.62 14.92 -16.44
C SER A 80 3.79 15.11 -15.47
N SER A 81 4.32 14.00 -14.95
CA SER A 81 5.57 14.04 -14.20
C SER A 81 6.81 14.18 -15.08
N GLY A 82 6.67 13.93 -16.39
CA GLY A 82 7.80 13.76 -17.29
C GLY A 82 8.60 12.48 -16.98
N TRP A 83 9.42 12.04 -17.94
CA TRP A 83 10.22 10.83 -17.79
C TRP A 83 11.26 10.97 -16.67
N HIS A 84 11.23 10.07 -15.73
CA HIS A 84 12.10 10.08 -14.55
C HIS A 84 12.17 8.68 -13.90
N SER A 85 13.03 8.56 -12.89
CA SER A 85 13.08 7.39 -12.00
C SER A 85 13.26 7.83 -10.55
N HIS A 86 13.20 6.87 -9.64
CA HIS A 86 13.40 7.07 -8.20
C HIS A 86 14.49 6.15 -7.67
N PRO A 87 15.47 6.65 -6.86
CA PRO A 87 16.57 5.81 -6.39
C PRO A 87 16.11 4.64 -5.50
N GLY A 88 15.08 4.84 -4.67
CA GLY A 88 14.51 3.82 -3.79
C GLY A 88 13.12 3.35 -4.18
N GLY A 89 12.61 3.80 -5.34
CA GLY A 89 11.24 3.58 -5.78
C GLY A 89 10.23 4.49 -5.07
N ALA A 90 8.94 4.22 -5.24
CA ALA A 90 7.88 4.97 -4.59
C ALA A 90 6.66 4.10 -4.24
N ILE A 91 5.91 4.54 -3.24
CA ILE A 91 4.55 4.05 -2.93
C ILE A 91 3.61 5.20 -3.24
N VAL A 92 2.71 5.00 -4.19
CA VAL A 92 1.77 6.01 -4.66
C VAL A 92 0.35 5.62 -4.26
N VAL A 93 -0.39 6.56 -3.67
CA VAL A 93 -1.81 6.42 -3.33
C VAL A 93 -2.60 7.48 -4.09
N VAL A 94 -3.52 7.05 -4.94
CA VAL A 94 -4.41 7.96 -5.69
C VAL A 94 -5.57 8.36 -4.77
N ALA A 95 -5.59 9.63 -4.37
CA ALA A 95 -6.61 10.18 -3.49
C ALA A 95 -7.79 10.76 -4.28
N GLN A 96 -7.55 11.28 -5.50
CA GLN A 96 -8.55 11.87 -6.39
C GLN A 96 -8.14 11.66 -7.84
N GLY A 97 -9.13 11.55 -8.74
CA GLY A 97 -8.93 11.48 -10.18
C GLY A 97 -8.37 10.13 -10.64
N GLU A 98 -7.63 10.17 -11.72
CA GLU A 98 -6.92 9.00 -12.29
C GLU A 98 -5.57 9.41 -12.86
N ILE A 99 -4.61 8.49 -12.80
CA ILE A 99 -3.28 8.65 -13.36
C ILE A 99 -2.91 7.41 -14.17
N THR A 100 -2.38 7.61 -15.37
CA THR A 100 -1.76 6.53 -16.13
C THR A 100 -0.27 6.58 -15.93
N LEU A 101 0.29 5.50 -15.39
CA LEU A 101 1.73 5.31 -15.27
C LEU A 101 2.24 4.62 -16.53
N TYR A 102 3.06 5.32 -17.28
CA TYR A 102 3.81 4.80 -18.44
C TYR A 102 5.20 4.40 -17.97
N ARG A 103 5.63 3.18 -18.30
CA ARG A 103 6.95 2.67 -17.94
C ARG A 103 7.69 2.19 -19.18
N SER A 104 8.96 2.58 -19.27
CA SER A 104 9.87 2.08 -20.29
C SER A 104 10.60 0.84 -19.75
N VAL A 105 10.15 -0.34 -20.09
CA VAL A 105 10.69 -1.60 -19.57
C VAL A 105 11.16 -2.50 -20.72
N GLY A 106 12.47 -2.79 -20.76
CA GLY A 106 13.03 -3.71 -21.76
C GLY A 106 12.77 -3.28 -23.21
N GLY A 107 12.65 -1.98 -23.49
CA GLY A 107 12.35 -1.44 -24.82
C GLY A 107 10.86 -1.46 -25.19
N HIS A 108 9.99 -1.74 -24.25
CA HIS A 108 8.53 -1.75 -24.45
C HIS A 108 7.85 -0.72 -23.54
N CYS A 109 6.68 -0.22 -23.99
CA CYS A 109 5.79 0.58 -23.17
C CYS A 109 4.89 -0.33 -22.34
N ASP A 110 4.91 -0.13 -21.03
CA ASP A 110 3.92 -0.70 -20.11
C ASP A 110 3.10 0.47 -19.56
N ALA A 111 1.81 0.49 -19.82
CA ALA A 111 0.90 1.55 -19.39
C ALA A 111 -0.22 0.96 -18.52
N THR A 112 -0.37 1.52 -17.32
CA THR A 112 -1.42 1.11 -16.37
C THR A 112 -2.09 2.33 -15.78
N THR A 113 -3.43 2.38 -15.83
CA THR A 113 -4.22 3.46 -15.23
C THR A 113 -4.67 3.06 -13.83
N TYR A 114 -4.49 3.97 -12.89
CA TYR A 114 -4.91 3.86 -11.51
C TYR A 114 -5.89 4.98 -11.16
N THR A 115 -6.96 4.64 -10.42
CA THR A 115 -8.03 5.56 -10.04
C THR A 115 -8.03 5.80 -8.53
N ALA A 116 -8.79 6.81 -8.10
CA ALA A 116 -8.97 7.12 -6.68
C ALA A 116 -9.34 5.87 -5.86
N GLY A 117 -8.68 5.69 -4.72
CA GLY A 117 -8.80 4.52 -3.86
C GLY A 117 -7.87 3.35 -4.22
N GLN A 118 -7.05 3.48 -5.26
CA GLN A 118 -6.00 2.54 -5.61
C GLN A 118 -4.62 3.05 -5.17
N SER A 119 -3.68 2.12 -5.02
CA SER A 119 -2.25 2.41 -4.84
C SER A 119 -1.40 1.50 -5.70
N PHE A 120 -0.16 1.92 -5.95
CA PHE A 120 0.80 1.15 -6.73
C PHE A 120 2.22 1.42 -6.28
N LEU A 121 3.13 0.53 -6.68
CA LEU A 121 4.56 0.65 -6.44
C LEU A 121 5.29 1.03 -7.72
N GLU A 122 6.19 1.99 -7.62
CA GLU A 122 7.22 2.30 -8.59
C GLU A 122 8.53 1.65 -8.13
N ARG A 123 9.14 0.84 -8.99
CA ARG A 123 10.36 0.14 -8.62
C ARG A 123 11.56 1.07 -8.67
N PRO A 124 12.58 0.82 -7.85
CA PRO A 124 13.82 1.59 -7.92
C PRO A 124 14.40 1.61 -9.32
N ASN A 125 14.74 2.80 -9.80
CA ASN A 125 15.37 3.09 -11.09
C ASN A 125 14.55 2.71 -12.35
N ASP A 126 13.30 2.26 -12.23
CA ASP A 126 12.43 2.13 -13.40
C ASP A 126 12.16 3.50 -13.99
N VAL A 127 12.33 3.62 -15.32
CA VAL A 127 12.07 4.85 -16.06
C VAL A 127 10.58 4.93 -16.38
N GLN A 128 9.94 6.01 -15.94
CA GLN A 128 8.49 6.15 -15.96
C GLN A 128 8.03 7.59 -16.12
N ASP A 129 6.77 7.78 -16.55
CA ASP A 129 6.03 9.03 -16.57
C ASP A 129 4.60 8.80 -16.09
N GLY A 130 4.17 9.55 -15.10
CA GLY A 130 2.78 9.59 -14.63
C GLY A 130 2.02 10.73 -15.28
N VAL A 131 0.93 10.43 -15.97
CA VAL A 131 0.12 11.42 -16.69
C VAL A 131 -1.31 11.39 -16.18
N ASN A 132 -1.91 12.55 -15.93
CA ASN A 132 -3.35 12.65 -15.68
C ASN A 132 -4.11 12.41 -16.98
N THR A 133 -4.72 11.24 -17.13
CA THR A 133 -5.54 10.88 -18.29
C THR A 133 -7.03 11.11 -18.05
N GLY A 134 -7.39 11.60 -16.85
CA GLY A 134 -8.75 11.88 -16.45
C GLY A 134 -9.24 13.27 -16.83
N SER A 135 -10.49 13.53 -16.47
CA SER A 135 -11.17 14.80 -16.75
C SER A 135 -11.16 15.81 -15.60
N ILE A 136 -10.60 15.43 -14.46
CA ILE A 136 -10.43 16.28 -13.27
C ILE A 136 -8.97 16.22 -12.80
N ASP A 137 -8.57 17.17 -11.96
CA ASP A 137 -7.24 17.14 -11.34
C ASP A 137 -7.05 15.85 -10.56
N THR A 138 -5.88 15.23 -10.71
CA THR A 138 -5.48 14.05 -9.98
C THR A 138 -4.61 14.44 -8.80
N ILE A 139 -4.95 13.94 -7.63
CA ILE A 139 -4.17 14.13 -6.40
C ILE A 139 -3.62 12.79 -5.96
N VAL A 140 -2.30 12.71 -5.79
CA VAL A 140 -1.62 11.53 -5.25
C VAL A 140 -0.79 11.89 -4.02
N TYR A 141 -0.77 10.97 -3.05
CA TYR A 141 0.19 11.00 -1.95
C TYR A 141 1.27 9.97 -2.25
N VAL A 142 2.50 10.41 -2.19
CA VAL A 142 3.65 9.59 -2.57
C VAL A 142 4.64 9.51 -1.41
N THR A 143 5.10 8.30 -1.12
CA THR A 143 6.21 8.05 -0.20
C THR A 143 7.39 7.52 -1.00
N PHE A 144 8.51 8.21 -0.93
CA PHE A 144 9.77 7.86 -1.58
C PHE A 144 10.76 7.37 -0.51
N PRO A 145 10.92 6.05 -0.32
CA PRO A 145 11.95 5.50 0.54
C PRO A 145 13.32 5.48 -0.16
N GLY A 146 14.40 5.38 0.59
CA GLY A 146 15.73 5.16 0.05
C GLY A 146 16.31 6.33 -0.74
N VAL A 147 15.85 7.54 -0.50
CA VAL A 147 16.42 8.75 -1.08
C VAL A 147 17.80 8.99 -0.47
N PRO A 148 18.85 9.29 -1.24
CA PRO A 148 20.14 9.69 -0.67
C PRO A 148 19.97 10.85 0.31
N ALA A 149 20.66 10.80 1.45
CA ALA A 149 20.53 11.80 2.51
C ALA A 149 20.67 13.23 1.99
N GLY A 150 19.65 14.06 2.16
CA GLY A 150 19.58 15.43 1.64
C GLY A 150 19.45 15.53 0.10
N GLY A 151 19.28 14.40 -0.58
CA GLY A 151 19.18 14.33 -2.05
C GLY A 151 17.75 14.48 -2.58
N SER A 152 17.61 14.37 -3.89
CA SER A 152 16.32 14.36 -4.58
C SER A 152 15.71 12.96 -4.61
N PRO A 153 14.40 12.82 -4.36
CA PRO A 153 13.70 11.56 -4.62
C PRO A 153 13.54 11.26 -6.11
N ARG A 154 13.89 12.21 -6.98
CA ARG A 154 13.70 12.15 -8.43
C ARG A 154 15.05 12.20 -9.15
N ILE A 155 15.19 11.34 -10.16
CA ILE A 155 16.29 11.35 -11.14
C ILE A 155 15.66 11.61 -12.50
N ASP A 156 15.94 12.78 -13.08
CA ASP A 156 15.40 13.14 -14.39
C ASP A 156 16.03 12.31 -15.51
N VAL A 157 15.20 11.89 -16.46
CA VAL A 157 15.63 11.27 -17.71
C VAL A 157 15.58 12.36 -18.79
N PRO A 158 16.74 12.82 -19.31
CA PRO A 158 16.81 14.02 -20.14
C PRO A 158 16.22 13.85 -21.54
N THR A 159 15.95 12.61 -21.94
CA THR A 159 15.43 12.29 -23.27
C THR A 159 14.28 11.31 -23.15
N ASP A 160 13.21 11.52 -23.90
CA ASP A 160 12.14 10.53 -24.05
C ASP A 160 12.77 9.18 -24.46
N PRO A 161 12.53 8.08 -23.73
CA PRO A 161 13.03 6.76 -24.10
C PRO A 161 12.46 6.23 -25.43
N GLY A 162 11.45 6.88 -26.00
CA GLY A 162 10.84 6.52 -27.29
C GLY A 162 10.06 5.20 -27.27
N THR A 163 9.84 4.65 -26.10
CA THR A 163 9.13 3.35 -25.96
C THR A 163 7.62 3.50 -25.92
N CYS A 164 7.11 4.68 -25.50
CA CYS A 164 5.70 5.00 -25.40
C CYS A 164 5.34 6.11 -26.40
N PRO A 165 4.98 5.79 -27.65
CA PRO A 165 4.72 6.81 -28.67
C PRO A 165 3.56 7.73 -28.27
N GLY A 166 3.80 9.03 -28.35
CA GLY A 166 2.78 10.08 -28.09
C GLY A 166 2.65 10.49 -26.62
N ILE A 167 3.58 10.06 -25.78
CA ILE A 167 3.70 10.47 -24.38
C ILE A 167 4.91 11.36 -24.22
#